data_0ad724d9856d191804be256b1bd8d768
#
_entry.id   0ad724d9856d191804be256b1bd8d768
#
_cell.length_a   1.000
_cell.length_b   1.000
_cell.length_c   1.000
_cell.angle_alpha   90.00
_cell.angle_beta   90.00
_cell.angle_gamma   90.00
#
_symmetry.space_group_name_H-M   'P 1'
#
loop_
_entity.id
_entity.type
_entity.pdbx_description
1 polymer ?
#
loop_
_entity_poly.entity_id
_entity_poly.type
_entity_poly.pdbx_seq_one_letter_code
_entity_poly.pdbx_strand_id
1 'polypeptide(L)'
;MLYDAAVYDRTLTAGSYWETTVDLAEINYPALTQDKTCDVAIIGGGITGLSAALHLARDYGIQSCILEAGALTWGASGRNGGFCCVGAAALGRDRLLKKFGQSETRRYYQAQREGTELVKQLAAEESIQIDAQGDGEIEIAYRGDRWHDLVADYEFLTKVADYPCKLWSPKDLTEQVYPNSRAHGALYTGVSFGLNPIKYTLGLAKAANQHGAAIYPHSPVESWKKDGNWHMLQTAGGQLKAKTVIVATNGYTEDRLHPRLGDRLLPLLSSIITTRPLTSAELKAQGWQTETPIHENHNILFYYRLLKDGRLLFGSRGGTMGDRAENERRRCWMAQALGEKFPAWRDVDITHSWNGLVCASATLTPHVGRLAADESVFYGFAYHGSGVSTGTWSGRTLAQLVAGQTQISDLPAVFRQSLKKFPLPALRVWYLRATFALSDLLKLSL
;
A
#
# COMPACT_ATOMS: atom_id res chain seq x y z
N MET A 1 -3.73 -15.97 -14.99
CA MET A 1 -3.78 -14.61 -14.42
C MET A 1 -5.19 -14.35 -13.88
N LEU A 2 -5.34 -13.59 -12.83
CA LEU A 2 -6.64 -13.34 -12.19
C LEU A 2 -7.44 -12.18 -12.83
N TYR A 3 -6.75 -11.28 -13.52
CA TYR A 3 -7.27 -10.13 -14.23
C TYR A 3 -6.84 -10.15 -15.71
N ASP A 4 -7.32 -9.17 -16.46
CA ASP A 4 -6.90 -8.94 -17.84
C ASP A 4 -5.38 -8.75 -17.93
N ALA A 5 -4.80 -9.13 -19.07
CA ALA A 5 -3.35 -9.06 -19.30
C ALA A 5 -2.80 -7.64 -19.16
N ALA A 6 -3.60 -6.61 -19.46
CA ALA A 6 -3.21 -5.21 -19.35
C ALA A 6 -2.85 -4.80 -17.91
N VAL A 7 -3.42 -5.46 -16.87
CA VAL A 7 -3.08 -5.20 -15.46
C VAL A 7 -1.64 -5.60 -15.14
N TYR A 8 -1.09 -6.54 -15.90
CA TYR A 8 0.24 -7.13 -15.70
C TYR A 8 1.24 -6.72 -16.78
N ASP A 9 0.85 -5.90 -17.74
CA ASP A 9 1.73 -5.43 -18.81
C ASP A 9 2.74 -4.41 -18.27
N ARG A 10 3.98 -4.87 -18.12
CA ARG A 10 5.10 -4.10 -17.57
C ARG A 10 5.73 -3.14 -18.58
N THR A 11 5.30 -3.18 -19.82
CA THR A 11 5.75 -2.26 -20.90
C THR A 11 4.97 -0.95 -20.88
N LEU A 12 3.78 -0.96 -20.28
CA LEU A 12 2.91 0.22 -20.18
C LEU A 12 3.22 1.02 -18.91
N THR A 13 3.23 2.34 -19.03
CA THR A 13 3.23 3.25 -17.90
C THR A 13 1.88 3.19 -17.18
N ALA A 14 1.84 3.56 -15.91
CA ALA A 14 0.58 3.62 -15.17
C ALA A 14 -0.34 4.74 -15.67
N GLY A 15 0.20 5.78 -16.31
CA GLY A 15 -0.51 7.01 -16.64
C GLY A 15 -0.98 7.75 -15.39
N SER A 16 -0.28 7.57 -14.28
CA SER A 16 -0.62 8.21 -13.02
C SER A 16 -0.17 9.66 -13.00
N TYR A 17 -0.89 10.50 -12.26
CA TYR A 17 -0.43 11.86 -11.97
C TYR A 17 0.98 11.88 -11.39
N TRP A 18 1.32 10.88 -10.57
CA TRP A 18 2.63 10.85 -9.90
C TRP A 18 3.81 10.79 -10.88
N GLU A 19 3.64 10.14 -12.03
CA GLU A 19 4.68 10.07 -13.09
C GLU A 19 5.02 11.45 -13.66
N THR A 20 4.10 12.41 -13.58
CA THR A 20 4.34 13.79 -14.03
C THR A 20 5.11 14.64 -13.01
N THR A 21 5.33 14.13 -11.80
CA THR A 21 5.98 14.87 -10.70
C THR A 21 7.47 14.59 -10.56
N VAL A 22 8.01 13.72 -11.39
CA VAL A 22 9.43 13.30 -11.41
C VAL A 22 9.93 13.16 -12.84
N ASP A 23 11.21 13.32 -13.05
CA ASP A 23 11.84 12.96 -14.32
C ASP A 23 12.22 11.48 -14.29
N LEU A 24 11.43 10.65 -14.95
CA LEU A 24 11.68 9.20 -15.03
C LEU A 24 12.92 8.87 -15.86
N ALA A 25 13.41 9.76 -16.73
CA ALA A 25 14.64 9.55 -17.52
C ALA A 25 15.91 9.61 -16.67
N GLU A 26 15.86 10.28 -15.52
CA GLU A 26 16.98 10.31 -14.58
C GLU A 26 17.17 8.99 -13.80
N ILE A 27 16.20 8.07 -13.89
CA ILE A 27 16.22 6.79 -13.18
C ILE A 27 16.96 5.77 -14.04
N ASN A 28 18.26 5.70 -13.87
CA ASN A 28 19.13 4.86 -14.70
C ASN A 28 19.75 3.71 -13.89
N TYR A 29 18.97 2.66 -13.65
CA TYR A 29 19.47 1.39 -13.13
C TYR A 29 19.49 0.35 -14.26
N PRO A 30 20.61 -0.41 -14.43
CA PRO A 30 20.69 -1.42 -15.49
C PRO A 30 19.81 -2.64 -15.17
N ALA A 31 19.28 -3.30 -16.18
CA ALA A 31 18.76 -4.66 -16.04
C ALA A 31 19.89 -5.64 -15.70
N LEU A 32 19.55 -6.79 -15.11
CA LEU A 32 20.52 -7.85 -14.92
C LEU A 32 20.90 -8.45 -16.31
N THR A 33 22.16 -8.32 -16.71
CA THR A 33 22.65 -8.76 -18.04
C THR A 33 23.72 -9.84 -17.95
N GLN A 34 24.08 -10.28 -16.76
CA GLN A 34 25.08 -11.34 -16.52
C GLN A 34 24.83 -12.02 -15.17
N ASP A 35 25.40 -13.18 -14.98
CA ASP A 35 25.31 -13.91 -13.72
C ASP A 35 25.94 -13.12 -12.58
N LYS A 36 25.26 -13.10 -11.44
CA LYS A 36 25.68 -12.40 -10.22
C LYS A 36 25.48 -13.29 -8.99
N THR A 37 26.23 -12.98 -7.97
CA THR A 37 26.08 -13.59 -6.63
C THR A 37 25.99 -12.48 -5.59
N CYS A 38 25.11 -12.64 -4.62
CA CYS A 38 24.96 -11.76 -3.46
C CYS A 38 24.58 -12.57 -2.23
N ASP A 39 24.57 -11.93 -1.04
CA ASP A 39 24.13 -12.60 0.18
C ASP A 39 22.61 -12.75 0.20
N VAL A 40 21.89 -11.67 -0.18
CA VAL A 40 20.43 -11.60 -0.15
C VAL A 40 19.89 -11.17 -1.51
N ALA A 41 19.06 -12.00 -2.12
CA ALA A 41 18.25 -11.63 -3.28
C ALA A 41 16.89 -11.11 -2.82
N ILE A 42 16.45 -9.98 -3.35
CA ILE A 42 15.14 -9.39 -3.07
C ILE A 42 14.32 -9.39 -4.34
N ILE A 43 13.18 -10.07 -4.34
CA ILE A 43 12.24 -10.10 -5.47
C ILE A 43 11.17 -9.05 -5.25
N GLY A 44 11.20 -7.98 -6.06
CA GLY A 44 10.30 -6.83 -6.00
C GLY A 44 10.98 -5.55 -5.50
N GLY A 45 11.07 -4.55 -6.38
CA GLY A 45 11.66 -3.23 -6.15
C GLY A 45 10.64 -2.16 -5.69
N GLY A 46 9.61 -2.58 -4.96
CA GLY A 46 8.66 -1.68 -4.29
C GLY A 46 9.14 -1.23 -2.92
N ILE A 47 8.32 -0.46 -2.20
CA ILE A 47 8.64 0.11 -0.87
C ILE A 47 9.22 -0.95 0.08
N THR A 48 8.60 -2.13 0.18
CA THR A 48 9.06 -3.20 1.10
C THR A 48 10.44 -3.70 0.72
N GLY A 49 10.69 -4.00 -0.55
CA GLY A 49 11.99 -4.53 -1.01
C GLY A 49 13.10 -3.48 -0.90
N LEU A 50 12.80 -2.22 -1.27
CA LEU A 50 13.75 -1.13 -1.17
C LEU A 50 14.07 -0.78 0.28
N SER A 51 13.07 -0.76 1.17
CA SER A 51 13.30 -0.57 2.61
C SER A 51 14.14 -1.72 3.19
N ALA A 52 13.88 -2.98 2.78
CA ALA A 52 14.72 -4.10 3.22
C ALA A 52 16.16 -3.96 2.74
N ALA A 53 16.38 -3.61 1.47
CA ALA A 53 17.72 -3.42 0.90
C ALA A 53 18.48 -2.28 1.58
N LEU A 54 17.81 -1.15 1.83
CA LEU A 54 18.39 -0.02 2.54
C LEU A 54 18.89 -0.43 3.92
N HIS A 55 18.04 -1.05 4.74
CA HIS A 55 18.41 -1.44 6.10
C HIS A 55 19.46 -2.57 6.11
N LEU A 56 19.39 -3.54 5.19
CA LEU A 56 20.44 -4.58 5.06
C LEU A 56 21.81 -3.94 4.81
N ALA A 57 21.90 -3.02 3.86
CA ALA A 57 23.15 -2.39 3.49
C ALA A 57 23.63 -1.39 4.56
N ARG A 58 22.77 -0.45 4.97
CA ARG A 58 23.12 0.66 5.85
C ARG A 58 23.37 0.20 7.29
N ASP A 59 22.46 -0.62 7.84
CA ASP A 59 22.47 -0.93 9.27
C ASP A 59 23.28 -2.20 9.57
N TYR A 60 23.44 -3.10 8.59
CA TYR A 60 24.07 -4.42 8.82
C TYR A 60 25.22 -4.75 7.88
N GLY A 61 25.53 -3.91 6.89
CA GLY A 61 26.60 -4.18 5.92
C GLY A 61 26.37 -5.42 5.05
N ILE A 62 25.13 -5.88 4.92
CA ILE A 62 24.75 -7.07 4.15
C ILE A 62 24.47 -6.67 2.70
N GLN A 63 25.18 -7.30 1.76
CA GLN A 63 24.99 -7.04 0.34
C GLN A 63 23.70 -7.67 -0.18
N SER A 64 22.88 -6.86 -0.84
CA SER A 64 21.64 -7.33 -1.45
C SER A 64 21.52 -6.92 -2.92
N CYS A 65 20.81 -7.76 -3.69
CA CYS A 65 20.44 -7.49 -5.06
C CYS A 65 18.92 -7.53 -5.21
N ILE A 66 18.32 -6.47 -5.74
CA ILE A 66 16.89 -6.38 -6.04
C ILE A 66 16.65 -6.77 -7.49
N LEU A 67 15.75 -7.71 -7.73
CA LEU A 67 15.19 -8.04 -9.05
C LEU A 67 13.77 -7.47 -9.13
N GLU A 68 13.58 -6.41 -9.92
CA GLU A 68 12.28 -5.80 -10.19
C GLU A 68 11.83 -6.17 -11.60
N ALA A 69 10.57 -6.60 -11.71
CA ALA A 69 10.05 -7.14 -12.96
C ALA A 69 9.76 -6.08 -14.03
N GLY A 70 9.38 -4.88 -13.61
CA GLY A 70 9.12 -3.74 -14.48
C GLY A 70 10.12 -2.60 -14.25
N ALA A 71 9.74 -1.39 -14.65
CA ALA A 71 10.42 -0.18 -14.20
C ALA A 71 10.25 -0.01 -12.68
N LEU A 72 11.18 0.67 -12.01
CA LEU A 72 10.94 1.11 -10.64
C LEU A 72 9.66 1.95 -10.60
N THR A 73 8.87 1.76 -9.55
CA THR A 73 7.55 2.41 -9.37
C THR A 73 6.41 1.91 -10.26
N TRP A 74 6.67 0.98 -11.20
CA TRP A 74 5.60 0.42 -12.05
C TRP A 74 4.48 -0.26 -11.23
N GLY A 75 4.81 -0.94 -10.13
CA GLY A 75 3.86 -1.64 -9.27
C GLY A 75 3.07 -0.71 -8.33
N ALA A 76 2.46 -1.29 -7.30
CA ALA A 76 1.61 -0.59 -6.32
C ALA A 76 2.31 0.60 -5.63
N SER A 77 3.64 0.55 -5.49
CA SER A 77 4.43 1.60 -4.83
C SER A 77 4.36 2.95 -5.56
N GLY A 78 4.28 2.95 -6.89
CA GLY A 78 4.11 4.17 -7.68
C GLY A 78 2.66 4.51 -8.05
N ARG A 79 1.69 3.66 -7.68
CA ARG A 79 0.28 3.79 -8.10
C ARG A 79 -0.68 4.13 -6.96
N ASN A 80 -0.24 4.04 -5.69
CA ASN A 80 -1.11 4.29 -4.54
C ASN A 80 -1.47 5.77 -4.37
N GLY A 81 -2.46 6.06 -3.52
CA GLY A 81 -2.94 7.42 -3.27
C GLY A 81 -2.00 8.31 -2.45
N GLY A 82 -0.86 7.79 -2.02
CA GLY A 82 0.09 8.52 -1.18
C GLY A 82 -0.41 8.75 0.25
N PHE A 83 -1.15 7.79 0.79
CA PHE A 83 -1.58 7.77 2.19
C PHE A 83 -0.55 6.98 3.00
N CYS A 84 0.20 7.66 3.86
CA CYS A 84 1.03 7.03 4.88
C CYS A 84 0.19 6.91 6.15
N CYS A 85 -0.60 5.84 6.23
CA CYS A 85 -1.61 5.64 7.26
C CYS A 85 -1.42 4.31 8.01
N VAL A 86 -2.20 4.15 9.08
CA VAL A 86 -2.27 2.94 9.89
C VAL A 86 -3.41 2.02 9.42
N GLY A 87 -3.57 0.83 10.01
CA GLY A 87 -4.71 -0.03 9.73
C GLY A 87 -4.51 -1.09 8.63
N ALA A 88 -3.32 -1.72 8.57
CA ALA A 88 -3.01 -2.77 7.59
C ALA A 88 -3.74 -4.11 7.81
N ALA A 89 -4.61 -4.25 8.78
CA ALA A 89 -5.48 -5.43 8.95
C ALA A 89 -6.90 -5.09 8.53
N ALA A 90 -7.45 -5.88 7.60
CA ALA A 90 -8.87 -5.79 7.24
C ALA A 90 -9.79 -6.46 8.28
N LEU A 91 -9.23 -7.09 9.31
CA LEU A 91 -9.96 -7.45 10.53
C LEU A 91 -10.22 -6.19 11.33
N GLY A 92 -11.46 -5.87 11.64
CA GLY A 92 -11.79 -4.78 12.55
C GLY A 92 -11.26 -5.00 13.97
N ARG A 93 -11.15 -3.93 14.76
CA ARG A 93 -10.66 -3.89 16.14
C ARG A 93 -11.16 -5.06 17.00
N ASP A 94 -12.47 -5.28 17.05
CA ASP A 94 -13.08 -6.29 17.93
C ASP A 94 -12.65 -7.72 17.57
N ARG A 95 -12.47 -8.00 16.28
CA ARG A 95 -11.94 -9.29 15.82
C ARG A 95 -10.46 -9.46 16.14
N LEU A 96 -9.68 -8.38 16.07
CA LEU A 96 -8.28 -8.40 16.48
C LEU A 96 -8.17 -8.68 17.99
N LEU A 97 -8.92 -7.97 18.82
CA LEU A 97 -8.98 -8.17 20.26
C LEU A 97 -9.41 -9.60 20.62
N LYS A 98 -10.48 -10.09 19.98
CA LYS A 98 -10.97 -11.47 20.21
C LYS A 98 -9.95 -12.53 19.82
N LYS A 99 -9.23 -12.33 18.71
CA LYS A 99 -8.33 -13.34 18.15
C LYS A 99 -6.94 -13.34 18.79
N PHE A 100 -6.41 -12.17 19.13
CA PHE A 100 -5.01 -12.01 19.56
C PHE A 100 -4.89 -11.50 21.01
N GLY A 101 -5.96 -11.05 21.61
CA GLY A 101 -5.96 -10.39 22.93
C GLY A 101 -5.46 -8.94 22.86
N GLN A 102 -5.63 -8.24 23.98
CA GLN A 102 -5.34 -6.79 24.05
C GLN A 102 -3.84 -6.49 23.87
N SER A 103 -2.96 -7.27 24.51
CA SER A 103 -1.51 -7.05 24.44
C SER A 103 -0.97 -7.14 23.02
N GLU A 104 -1.29 -8.22 22.28
CA GLU A 104 -0.81 -8.40 20.91
C GLU A 104 -1.48 -7.42 19.92
N THR A 105 -2.73 -7.05 20.18
CA THR A 105 -3.41 -6.01 19.37
C THR A 105 -2.74 -4.65 19.60
N ARG A 106 -2.40 -4.29 20.85
CA ARG A 106 -1.64 -3.07 21.15
C ARG A 106 -0.28 -3.07 20.45
N ARG A 107 0.48 -4.15 20.51
CA ARG A 107 1.77 -4.29 19.81
C ARG A 107 1.63 -4.11 18.30
N TYR A 108 0.54 -4.63 17.71
CA TYR A 108 0.25 -4.42 16.31
C TYR A 108 0.04 -2.93 15.97
N TYR A 109 -0.77 -2.20 16.74
CA TYR A 109 -0.97 -0.77 16.52
C TYR A 109 0.32 0.04 16.75
N GLN A 110 1.13 -0.31 17.74
CA GLN A 110 2.45 0.28 17.94
C GLN A 110 3.35 0.11 16.71
N ALA A 111 3.41 -1.09 16.12
CA ALA A 111 4.16 -1.35 14.89
C ALA A 111 3.62 -0.54 13.69
N GLN A 112 2.30 -0.30 13.62
CA GLN A 112 1.71 0.57 12.58
C GLN A 112 2.15 2.03 12.75
N ARG A 113 2.15 2.56 13.98
CA ARG A 113 2.67 3.90 14.30
C ARG A 113 4.17 3.99 13.98
N GLU A 114 4.96 3.04 14.42
CA GLU A 114 6.39 2.96 14.06
C GLU A 114 6.60 3.00 12.54
N GLY A 115 5.73 2.38 11.76
CA GLY A 115 5.78 2.39 10.31
C GLY A 115 5.60 3.79 9.72
N THR A 116 4.66 4.59 10.24
CA THR A 116 4.46 5.98 9.79
C THR A 116 5.60 6.89 10.22
N GLU A 117 6.11 6.72 11.44
CA GLU A 117 7.26 7.44 11.97
C GLU A 117 8.54 7.10 11.19
N LEU A 118 8.74 5.82 10.84
CA LEU A 118 9.89 5.37 10.05
C LEU A 118 9.91 6.00 8.64
N VAL A 119 8.76 6.19 8.00
CA VAL A 119 8.71 6.91 6.71
C VAL A 119 9.20 8.34 6.85
N LYS A 120 8.78 9.06 7.90
CA LYS A 120 9.27 10.43 8.19
C LYS A 120 10.76 10.44 8.49
N GLN A 121 11.20 9.49 9.32
CA GLN A 121 12.61 9.34 9.70
C GLN A 121 13.49 9.11 8.47
N LEU A 122 13.16 8.11 7.63
CA LEU A 122 13.92 7.82 6.41
C LEU A 122 13.90 8.99 5.43
N ALA A 123 12.77 9.70 5.30
CA ALA A 123 12.70 10.89 4.46
C ALA A 123 13.67 11.98 4.92
N ALA A 124 13.82 12.16 6.22
CA ALA A 124 14.77 13.14 6.79
C ALA A 124 16.23 12.65 6.68
N GLU A 125 16.53 11.43 7.12
CA GLU A 125 17.88 10.87 7.14
C GLU A 125 18.50 10.74 5.75
N GLU A 126 17.71 10.28 4.78
CA GLU A 126 18.17 10.07 3.40
C GLU A 126 17.85 11.26 2.46
N SER A 127 17.42 12.38 3.03
CA SER A 127 17.09 13.62 2.30
C SER A 127 16.06 13.41 1.16
N ILE A 128 15.05 12.56 1.37
CA ILE A 128 14.02 12.25 0.39
C ILE A 128 12.92 13.31 0.43
N GLN A 129 12.74 14.03 -0.67
CA GLN A 129 11.65 15.01 -0.82
C GLN A 129 10.34 14.30 -1.13
N ILE A 130 9.51 14.05 -0.10
CA ILE A 130 8.28 13.25 -0.21
C ILE A 130 7.01 14.07 -0.42
N ASP A 131 7.10 15.39 -0.52
CA ASP A 131 5.93 16.29 -0.58
C ASP A 131 4.91 16.02 0.54
N ALA A 132 5.38 15.86 1.77
CA ALA A 132 4.53 15.56 2.92
C ALA A 132 3.42 16.60 3.09
N GLN A 133 2.18 16.15 3.39
CA GLN A 133 1.00 16.99 3.58
C GLN A 133 0.11 16.46 4.71
N GLY A 134 -0.46 17.38 5.49
CA GLY A 134 -1.27 17.04 6.67
C GLY A 134 -0.43 16.45 7.81
N ASP A 135 -1.05 16.32 8.94
CA ASP A 135 -0.44 15.82 10.19
C ASP A 135 -1.23 14.66 10.81
N GLY A 136 -2.13 14.06 10.05
CA GLY A 136 -2.99 12.95 10.46
C GLY A 136 -3.75 12.35 9.29
N GLU A 137 -4.83 11.65 9.63
CA GLU A 137 -5.87 11.19 8.72
C GLU A 137 -7.25 11.40 9.32
N ILE A 138 -8.26 11.53 8.49
CA ILE A 138 -9.65 11.77 8.90
C ILE A 138 -10.51 10.64 8.35
N GLU A 139 -11.21 9.93 9.23
CA GLU A 139 -12.21 8.93 8.87
C GLU A 139 -13.60 9.49 9.11
N ILE A 140 -14.41 9.65 8.04
CA ILE A 140 -15.75 10.23 8.11
C ILE A 140 -16.82 9.14 8.17
N ALA A 141 -17.74 9.25 9.14
CA ALA A 141 -18.91 8.38 9.24
C ALA A 141 -20.14 9.02 8.58
N TYR A 142 -20.73 8.30 7.62
CA TYR A 142 -21.96 8.70 6.92
C TYR A 142 -23.23 7.99 7.40
N ARG A 143 -23.14 7.14 8.43
CA ARG A 143 -24.24 6.39 9.03
C ARG A 143 -24.09 6.38 10.54
N GLY A 144 -25.20 6.38 11.26
CA GLY A 144 -25.20 6.39 12.71
C GLY A 144 -24.51 5.17 13.35
N ASP A 145 -24.68 3.97 12.78
CA ASP A 145 -23.97 2.78 13.23
C ASP A 145 -22.46 2.91 13.05
N ARG A 146 -22.01 3.49 11.92
CA ARG A 146 -20.59 3.76 11.67
C ARG A 146 -20.00 4.83 12.60
N TRP A 147 -20.81 5.79 12.99
CA TRP A 147 -20.40 6.77 14.01
C TRP A 147 -20.14 6.08 15.36
N HIS A 148 -20.98 5.15 15.78
CA HIS A 148 -20.73 4.38 17.00
C HIS A 148 -19.45 3.54 16.90
N ASP A 149 -19.15 2.97 15.73
CA ASP A 149 -17.88 2.26 15.50
C ASP A 149 -16.68 3.21 15.68
N LEU A 150 -16.73 4.45 15.13
CA LEU A 150 -15.66 5.43 15.27
C LEU A 150 -15.47 5.91 16.71
N VAL A 151 -16.55 6.06 17.48
CA VAL A 151 -16.46 6.39 18.92
C VAL A 151 -15.74 5.28 19.67
N ALA A 152 -16.04 4.03 19.38
CA ALA A 152 -15.38 2.89 20.01
C ALA A 152 -13.93 2.74 19.53
N ASP A 153 -13.62 3.08 18.27
CA ASP A 153 -12.24 3.14 17.76
C ASP A 153 -11.44 4.26 18.42
N TYR A 154 -12.02 5.43 18.61
CA TYR A 154 -11.40 6.53 19.36
C TYR A 154 -11.01 6.11 20.78
N GLU A 155 -11.92 5.47 21.51
CA GLU A 155 -11.63 5.00 22.86
C GLU A 155 -10.50 3.98 22.90
N PHE A 156 -10.51 3.04 21.97
CA PHE A 156 -9.45 2.05 21.87
C PHE A 156 -8.11 2.67 21.46
N LEU A 157 -8.08 3.50 20.42
CA LEU A 157 -6.86 4.12 19.91
C LEU A 157 -6.22 5.03 20.94
N THR A 158 -7.01 5.80 21.69
CA THR A 158 -6.48 6.68 22.72
C THR A 158 -6.05 5.92 23.98
N LYS A 159 -6.86 4.99 24.49
CA LYS A 159 -6.63 4.34 25.77
C LYS A 159 -5.68 3.12 25.68
N VAL A 160 -5.67 2.42 24.55
CA VAL A 160 -4.92 1.17 24.38
C VAL A 160 -3.72 1.31 23.44
N ALA A 161 -3.90 1.99 22.31
CA ALA A 161 -2.84 2.18 21.31
C ALA A 161 -1.99 3.44 21.55
N ASP A 162 -2.43 4.35 22.42
CA ASP A 162 -1.78 5.62 22.72
C ASP A 162 -1.60 6.52 21.49
N TYR A 163 -2.66 6.62 20.67
CA TYR A 163 -2.68 7.47 19.49
C TYR A 163 -3.27 8.85 19.83
N PRO A 164 -2.72 9.93 19.30
CA PRO A 164 -3.33 11.25 19.38
C PRO A 164 -4.56 11.32 18.47
N CYS A 165 -5.74 11.07 19.01
CA CYS A 165 -7.00 11.07 18.29
C CYS A 165 -7.95 12.14 18.79
N LYS A 166 -8.86 12.58 17.92
CA LYS A 166 -9.97 13.50 18.25
C LYS A 166 -11.24 13.01 17.56
N LEU A 167 -12.36 13.06 18.28
CA LEU A 167 -13.69 12.94 17.67
C LEU A 167 -14.16 14.32 17.24
N TRP A 168 -14.58 14.46 16.00
CA TRP A 168 -15.16 15.68 15.45
C TRP A 168 -16.64 15.51 15.23
N SER A 169 -17.42 16.47 15.76
CA SER A 169 -18.84 16.60 15.45
C SER A 169 -19.03 17.05 13.99
N PRO A 170 -20.25 17.00 13.43
CA PRO A 170 -20.53 17.58 12.11
C PRO A 170 -20.16 19.06 11.98
N LYS A 171 -20.23 19.80 13.09
CA LYS A 171 -19.82 21.21 13.15
C LYS A 171 -18.30 21.34 13.03
N ASP A 172 -17.55 20.58 13.83
CA ASP A 172 -16.09 20.56 13.77
C ASP A 172 -15.59 20.14 12.38
N LEU A 173 -16.27 19.14 11.76
CA LEU A 173 -15.95 18.69 10.40
C LEU A 173 -16.12 19.81 9.38
N THR A 174 -17.20 20.61 9.49
CA THR A 174 -17.44 21.77 8.64
C THR A 174 -16.35 22.83 8.80
N GLU A 175 -15.90 23.08 10.02
CA GLU A 175 -14.89 24.08 10.33
C GLU A 175 -13.46 23.64 9.99
N GLN A 176 -13.15 22.35 10.09
CA GLN A 176 -11.79 21.81 9.91
C GLN A 176 -11.54 21.21 8.53
N VAL A 177 -12.59 20.79 7.82
CA VAL A 177 -12.44 20.00 6.57
C VAL A 177 -13.24 20.60 5.42
N TYR A 178 -14.55 20.46 5.44
CA TYR A 178 -15.51 21.08 4.50
C TYR A 178 -16.96 20.87 4.99
N PRO A 179 -17.92 21.70 4.55
CA PRO A 179 -19.34 21.51 4.87
C PRO A 179 -19.88 20.18 4.35
N ASN A 180 -20.38 19.33 5.25
CA ASN A 180 -20.90 18.02 4.94
C ASN A 180 -22.15 17.67 5.77
N SER A 181 -23.32 17.93 5.19
CA SER A 181 -24.61 17.71 5.87
C SER A 181 -24.99 16.23 6.04
N ARG A 182 -24.29 15.30 5.38
CA ARG A 182 -24.55 13.86 5.48
C ARG A 182 -23.70 13.18 6.55
N ALA A 183 -22.63 13.81 7.03
CA ALA A 183 -21.72 13.22 7.99
C ALA A 183 -22.33 13.22 9.41
N HIS A 184 -22.21 12.11 10.10
CA HIS A 184 -22.52 11.99 11.53
C HIS A 184 -21.38 12.45 12.42
N GLY A 185 -20.18 12.59 11.88
CA GLY A 185 -18.95 13.02 12.54
C GLY A 185 -17.73 12.37 11.89
N ALA A 186 -16.57 12.60 12.49
CA ALA A 186 -15.31 12.02 12.01
C ALA A 186 -14.37 11.68 13.18
N LEU A 187 -13.47 10.75 12.91
CA LEU A 187 -12.32 10.44 13.75
C LEU A 187 -11.07 11.01 13.09
N TYR A 188 -10.40 11.92 13.75
CA TYR A 188 -9.07 12.37 13.40
C TYR A 188 -8.02 11.55 14.15
N THR A 189 -7.01 11.04 13.42
CA THR A 189 -5.91 10.23 13.95
C THR A 189 -4.57 10.88 13.58
N GLY A 190 -3.85 11.42 14.55
CA GLY A 190 -2.66 12.27 14.35
C GLY A 190 -1.34 11.50 14.15
N VAL A 191 -1.37 10.28 13.63
CA VAL A 191 -0.14 9.48 13.37
C VAL A 191 0.13 9.27 11.88
N SER A 192 -0.77 9.73 11.02
CA SER A 192 -0.74 9.54 9.56
C SER A 192 -0.43 10.84 8.83
N PHE A 193 -0.20 10.79 7.52
CA PHE A 193 0.00 11.97 6.66
C PHE A 193 -0.08 11.58 5.18
N GLY A 194 -0.16 12.56 4.29
CA GLY A 194 -0.08 12.39 2.84
C GLY A 194 1.34 12.55 2.32
N LEU A 195 1.71 11.84 1.24
CA LEU A 195 3.01 11.99 0.56
C LEU A 195 2.91 11.73 -0.93
N ASN A 196 3.98 12.01 -1.67
CA ASN A 196 4.16 11.61 -3.05
C ASN A 196 4.82 10.22 -3.09
N PRO A 197 4.09 9.17 -3.49
CA PRO A 197 4.57 7.79 -3.38
C PRO A 197 5.70 7.46 -4.37
N ILE A 198 5.73 8.09 -5.55
CA ILE A 198 6.83 7.91 -6.51
C ILE A 198 8.12 8.52 -5.95
N LYS A 199 8.07 9.76 -5.48
CA LYS A 199 9.24 10.43 -4.88
C LYS A 199 9.80 9.63 -3.70
N TYR A 200 8.92 9.11 -2.84
CA TYR A 200 9.33 8.27 -1.72
C TYR A 200 10.00 6.98 -2.19
N THR A 201 9.38 6.26 -3.13
CA THR A 201 9.91 4.98 -3.64
C THR A 201 11.25 5.16 -4.34
N LEU A 202 11.39 6.20 -5.18
CA LEU A 202 12.65 6.51 -5.86
C LEU A 202 13.74 7.00 -4.90
N GLY A 203 13.35 7.76 -3.88
CA GLY A 203 14.26 8.16 -2.81
C GLY A 203 14.81 6.96 -2.04
N LEU A 204 13.96 5.98 -1.69
CA LEU A 204 14.40 4.72 -1.10
C LEU A 204 15.35 3.94 -2.02
N ALA A 205 15.08 3.90 -3.33
CA ALA A 205 15.96 3.25 -4.30
C ALA A 205 17.33 3.91 -4.35
N LYS A 206 17.34 5.24 -4.41
CA LYS A 206 18.60 6.02 -4.39
C LYS A 206 19.38 5.77 -3.11
N ALA A 207 18.74 5.85 -1.95
CA ALA A 207 19.37 5.60 -0.67
C ALA A 207 19.92 4.16 -0.57
N ALA A 208 19.12 3.14 -0.90
CA ALA A 208 19.57 1.76 -0.88
C ALA A 208 20.79 1.53 -1.78
N ASN A 209 20.79 2.11 -2.98
CA ASN A 209 21.91 2.00 -3.92
C ASN A 209 23.18 2.75 -3.40
N GLN A 210 23.02 3.94 -2.81
CA GLN A 210 24.13 4.67 -2.21
C GLN A 210 24.80 3.92 -1.06
N HIS A 211 24.01 3.13 -0.31
CA HIS A 211 24.54 2.25 0.74
C HIS A 211 25.04 0.90 0.22
N GLY A 212 25.01 0.64 -1.10
CA GLY A 212 25.63 -0.52 -1.73
C GLY A 212 24.69 -1.62 -2.18
N ALA A 213 23.36 -1.46 -2.09
CA ALA A 213 22.42 -2.40 -2.67
C ALA A 213 22.42 -2.28 -4.21
N ALA A 214 22.44 -3.42 -4.91
CA ALA A 214 22.31 -3.44 -6.38
C ALA A 214 20.84 -3.55 -6.78
N ILE A 215 20.40 -2.75 -7.75
CA ILE A 215 19.01 -2.69 -8.19
C ILE A 215 18.95 -2.99 -9.69
N TYR A 216 18.15 -3.99 -10.07
CA TYR A 216 17.97 -4.46 -11.44
C TYR A 216 16.49 -4.40 -11.83
N PRO A 217 15.99 -3.25 -12.37
CA PRO A 217 14.67 -3.19 -13.00
C PRO A 217 14.66 -4.02 -14.30
N HIS A 218 13.49 -4.24 -14.86
CA HIS A 218 13.29 -5.04 -16.08
C HIS A 218 13.94 -6.43 -16.02
N SER A 219 14.00 -7.01 -14.82
CA SER A 219 14.65 -8.29 -14.54
C SER A 219 13.68 -9.24 -13.83
N PRO A 220 12.56 -9.65 -14.50
CA PRO A 220 11.59 -10.55 -13.91
C PRO A 220 12.21 -11.91 -13.60
N VAL A 221 11.91 -12.47 -12.44
CA VAL A 221 12.29 -13.82 -12.08
C VAL A 221 11.39 -14.80 -12.84
N GLU A 222 11.96 -15.49 -13.83
CA GLU A 222 11.25 -16.45 -14.70
C GLU A 222 11.18 -17.84 -14.08
N SER A 223 12.25 -18.23 -13.37
CA SER A 223 12.29 -19.48 -12.62
C SER A 223 13.16 -19.35 -11.39
N TRP A 224 12.84 -20.15 -10.38
CA TRP A 224 13.52 -20.18 -9.11
C TRP A 224 13.77 -21.63 -8.69
N LYS A 225 15.03 -21.97 -8.47
CA LYS A 225 15.46 -23.29 -7.99
C LYS A 225 16.35 -23.14 -6.77
N LYS A 226 16.32 -24.12 -5.89
CA LYS A 226 17.27 -24.24 -4.79
C LYS A 226 18.25 -25.37 -5.07
N ASP A 227 19.54 -25.09 -4.95
CA ASP A 227 20.64 -26.03 -5.09
C ASP A 227 21.54 -25.96 -3.86
N GLY A 228 21.46 -26.96 -3.00
CA GLY A 228 22.11 -26.95 -1.69
C GLY A 228 21.63 -25.75 -0.86
N ASN A 229 22.57 -24.89 -0.47
CA ASN A 229 22.30 -23.67 0.31
C ASN A 229 22.08 -22.43 -0.56
N TRP A 230 21.96 -22.59 -1.87
CA TRP A 230 21.85 -21.49 -2.81
C TRP A 230 20.51 -21.45 -3.51
N HIS A 231 19.95 -20.27 -3.63
CA HIS A 231 18.82 -19.97 -4.50
C HIS A 231 19.34 -19.48 -5.84
N MET A 232 18.85 -20.07 -6.91
CA MET A 232 19.17 -19.73 -8.28
C MET A 232 17.94 -19.07 -8.90
N LEU A 233 17.99 -17.74 -9.05
CA LEU A 233 16.91 -16.93 -9.61
C LEU A 233 17.26 -16.60 -11.06
N GLN A 234 16.52 -17.18 -12.01
CA GLN A 234 16.77 -16.98 -13.44
C GLN A 234 15.96 -15.80 -13.95
N THR A 235 16.62 -14.92 -14.68
CA THR A 235 16.01 -13.87 -15.52
C THR A 235 16.40 -14.07 -16.97
N ALA A 236 15.79 -13.32 -17.90
CA ALA A 236 16.18 -13.37 -19.32
C ALA A 236 17.65 -12.95 -19.56
N GLY A 237 18.20 -12.06 -18.73
CA GLY A 237 19.54 -11.50 -18.92
C GLY A 237 20.67 -12.18 -18.14
N GLY A 238 20.34 -13.08 -17.19
CA GLY A 238 21.32 -13.75 -16.34
C GLY A 238 20.70 -14.39 -15.12
N GLN A 239 21.52 -15.06 -14.33
CA GLN A 239 21.13 -15.74 -13.09
C GLN A 239 21.65 -14.98 -11.88
N LEU A 240 20.75 -14.74 -10.87
CA LEU A 240 21.17 -14.26 -9.56
C LEU A 240 21.22 -15.41 -8.57
N LYS A 241 22.40 -15.61 -7.98
CA LYS A 241 22.65 -16.63 -6.96
C LYS A 241 22.71 -15.98 -5.58
N ALA A 242 21.92 -16.47 -4.62
CA ALA A 242 21.89 -15.93 -3.26
C ALA A 242 21.68 -17.02 -2.20
N LYS A 243 22.14 -16.77 -0.97
CA LYS A 243 21.90 -17.66 0.18
C LYS A 243 20.52 -17.45 0.79
N THR A 244 20.04 -16.23 0.74
CA THR A 244 18.76 -15.81 1.33
C THR A 244 17.92 -15.09 0.27
N VAL A 245 16.60 -15.29 0.32
CA VAL A 245 15.66 -14.60 -0.56
C VAL A 245 14.60 -13.87 0.25
N ILE A 246 14.36 -12.61 -0.08
CA ILE A 246 13.21 -11.84 0.42
C ILE A 246 12.22 -11.67 -0.72
N VAL A 247 10.96 -12.09 -0.52
CA VAL A 247 9.87 -11.90 -1.50
C VAL A 247 9.03 -10.71 -1.06
N ALA A 248 9.07 -9.63 -1.84
CA ALA A 248 8.43 -8.34 -1.59
C ALA A 248 7.48 -7.91 -2.73
N THR A 249 6.91 -8.87 -3.47
CA THR A 249 6.10 -8.64 -4.67
C THR A 249 4.62 -8.34 -4.38
N ASN A 250 4.17 -8.51 -3.14
CA ASN A 250 2.82 -8.21 -2.64
C ASN A 250 1.71 -8.63 -3.64
N GLY A 251 0.85 -7.71 -4.08
CA GLY A 251 -0.27 -7.98 -5.01
C GLY A 251 0.15 -8.44 -6.41
N TYR A 252 1.40 -8.29 -6.78
CA TYR A 252 1.97 -8.74 -8.06
C TYR A 252 2.68 -10.09 -7.97
N THR A 253 2.55 -10.82 -6.84
CA THR A 253 3.10 -12.17 -6.69
C THR A 253 2.41 -13.13 -7.63
N GLU A 254 3.15 -13.68 -8.60
CA GLU A 254 2.65 -14.74 -9.46
C GLU A 254 2.57 -16.05 -8.68
N ASP A 255 1.47 -16.80 -8.83
CA ASP A 255 1.28 -18.08 -8.12
C ASP A 255 2.37 -19.11 -8.45
N ARG A 256 3.00 -19.00 -9.64
CA ARG A 256 4.10 -19.87 -10.10
C ARG A 256 5.48 -19.44 -9.57
N LEU A 257 5.63 -18.27 -8.96
CA LEU A 257 6.93 -17.77 -8.50
C LEU A 257 7.61 -18.75 -7.53
N HIS A 258 6.83 -19.28 -6.59
CA HIS A 258 7.32 -20.29 -5.64
C HIS A 258 6.17 -21.17 -5.16
N PRO A 259 6.33 -22.54 -5.14
CA PRO A 259 5.23 -23.47 -4.82
C PRO A 259 4.57 -23.26 -3.46
N ARG A 260 5.31 -22.67 -2.49
CA ARG A 260 4.81 -22.41 -1.15
C ARG A 260 4.14 -21.03 -0.99
N LEU A 261 4.22 -20.16 -2.00
CA LEU A 261 3.60 -18.82 -2.00
C LEU A 261 2.34 -18.74 -2.87
N GLY A 262 2.22 -19.62 -3.85
CA GLY A 262 1.05 -19.67 -4.74
C GLY A 262 -0.26 -19.85 -3.98
N ASP A 263 -1.36 -19.28 -4.53
CA ASP A 263 -2.74 -19.40 -4.05
C ASP A 263 -3.05 -18.73 -2.70
N ARG A 264 -2.16 -17.88 -2.19
CA ARG A 264 -2.25 -17.32 -0.83
C ARG A 264 -2.58 -15.83 -0.76
N LEU A 265 -2.53 -15.16 -1.90
CA LEU A 265 -2.76 -13.73 -2.01
C LEU A 265 -3.93 -13.45 -2.95
N LEU A 266 -4.75 -12.47 -2.61
CA LEU A 266 -5.82 -11.95 -3.46
C LEU A 266 -5.49 -10.50 -3.80
N PRO A 267 -5.00 -10.22 -5.01
CA PRO A 267 -4.88 -8.87 -5.50
C PRO A 267 -6.27 -8.28 -5.75
N LEU A 268 -6.47 -7.01 -5.41
CA LEU A 268 -7.71 -6.25 -5.55
C LEU A 268 -7.42 -4.98 -6.34
N LEU A 269 -8.17 -4.71 -7.39
CA LEU A 269 -8.03 -3.46 -8.13
C LEU A 269 -8.53 -2.29 -7.29
N SER A 270 -7.77 -1.20 -7.26
CA SER A 270 -8.14 0.11 -6.74
C SER A 270 -7.94 1.14 -7.84
N SER A 271 -8.91 2.04 -8.02
CA SER A 271 -8.89 3.07 -9.06
C SER A 271 -8.76 4.45 -8.44
N ILE A 272 -8.02 5.33 -9.10
CA ILE A 272 -7.81 6.71 -8.69
C ILE A 272 -8.02 7.63 -9.88
N ILE A 273 -8.62 8.78 -9.63
CA ILE A 273 -8.69 9.90 -10.56
C ILE A 273 -8.08 11.15 -9.92
N THR A 274 -7.57 12.07 -10.72
CA THR A 274 -7.21 13.42 -10.27
C THR A 274 -7.87 14.47 -11.16
N THR A 275 -8.30 15.56 -10.52
CA THR A 275 -8.80 16.74 -11.24
C THR A 275 -7.64 17.52 -11.88
N ARG A 276 -7.92 18.53 -12.71
CA ARG A 276 -6.98 19.65 -12.89
C ARG A 276 -6.77 20.38 -11.56
N PRO A 277 -5.76 21.25 -11.42
CA PRO A 277 -5.67 22.12 -10.25
C PRO A 277 -6.97 22.90 -10.04
N LEU A 278 -7.46 22.90 -8.82
CA LEU A 278 -8.63 23.66 -8.39
C LEU A 278 -8.22 25.11 -8.14
N THR A 279 -9.05 26.04 -8.56
CA THR A 279 -8.83 27.47 -8.30
C THR A 279 -9.19 27.81 -6.85
N SER A 280 -8.63 28.90 -6.33
CA SER A 280 -8.99 29.41 -5.00
C SER A 280 -10.49 29.70 -4.85
N ALA A 281 -11.16 30.10 -5.94
CA ALA A 281 -12.60 30.30 -5.95
C ALA A 281 -13.38 28.99 -5.79
N GLU A 282 -12.97 27.93 -6.48
CA GLU A 282 -13.56 26.58 -6.38
C GLU A 282 -13.34 25.96 -4.98
N LEU A 283 -12.14 26.08 -4.42
CA LEU A 283 -11.85 25.63 -3.06
C LEU A 283 -12.73 26.37 -2.05
N LYS A 284 -12.85 27.70 -2.18
CA LYS A 284 -13.71 28.51 -1.33
C LYS A 284 -15.20 28.18 -1.52
N ALA A 285 -15.66 27.94 -2.75
CA ALA A 285 -17.05 27.57 -3.03
C ALA A 285 -17.43 26.22 -2.40
N GLN A 286 -16.50 25.26 -2.33
CA GLN A 286 -16.69 23.99 -1.63
C GLN A 286 -16.47 24.10 -0.12
N GLY A 287 -15.86 25.19 0.36
CA GLY A 287 -15.51 25.38 1.78
C GLY A 287 -14.39 24.45 2.24
N TRP A 288 -13.47 24.07 1.33
CA TRP A 288 -12.37 23.15 1.63
C TRP A 288 -11.30 23.78 2.50
N GLN A 289 -10.92 23.14 3.64
CA GLN A 289 -10.08 23.71 4.69
C GLN A 289 -8.81 22.90 4.98
N THR A 290 -8.63 21.67 4.43
CA THR A 290 -7.58 20.76 4.90
C THR A 290 -6.70 20.19 3.79
N GLU A 291 -5.44 19.88 4.13
CA GLU A 291 -4.55 19.04 3.34
C GLU A 291 -4.43 17.61 3.91
N THR A 292 -5.09 17.35 5.03
CA THR A 292 -5.07 16.04 5.69
C THR A 292 -5.78 15.00 4.85
N PRO A 293 -5.19 13.82 4.64
CA PRO A 293 -5.84 12.70 3.95
C PRO A 293 -7.17 12.30 4.60
N ILE A 294 -8.17 12.04 3.77
CA ILE A 294 -9.52 11.68 4.21
C ILE A 294 -9.92 10.36 3.61
N HIS A 295 -10.55 9.51 4.40
CA HIS A 295 -11.27 8.33 3.91
C HIS A 295 -12.62 8.19 4.61
N GLU A 296 -13.48 7.33 4.05
CA GLU A 296 -14.85 7.19 4.51
C GLU A 296 -15.08 5.80 5.06
N ASN A 297 -15.85 5.73 6.14
CA ASN A 297 -16.26 4.46 6.72
C ASN A 297 -17.51 3.92 6.00
N HIS A 298 -17.31 3.52 4.73
CA HIS A 298 -18.34 2.91 3.87
C HIS A 298 -17.91 1.53 3.39
N ASN A 299 -18.88 0.70 2.97
CA ASN A 299 -18.59 -0.57 2.31
C ASN A 299 -17.88 -0.36 0.95
N ILE A 300 -18.18 0.74 0.25
CA ILE A 300 -17.40 1.23 -0.87
C ILE A 300 -16.59 2.40 -0.36
N LEU A 301 -15.34 2.14 -0.06
CA LEU A 301 -14.40 3.12 0.44
C LEU A 301 -14.11 4.17 -0.63
N PHE A 302 -14.41 5.43 -0.34
CA PHE A 302 -13.78 6.56 -1.00
C PHE A 302 -12.66 7.09 -0.11
N TYR A 303 -11.54 7.48 -0.74
CA TYR A 303 -10.45 8.16 -0.09
C TYR A 303 -9.98 9.31 -0.97
N TYR A 304 -9.68 10.44 -0.37
CA TYR A 304 -9.36 11.64 -1.14
C TYR A 304 -8.50 12.62 -0.33
N ARG A 305 -7.76 13.44 -1.06
CA ARG A 305 -6.99 14.53 -0.49
C ARG A 305 -6.66 15.58 -1.53
N LEU A 306 -6.48 16.83 -1.10
CA LEU A 306 -5.92 17.89 -1.91
C LEU A 306 -4.40 17.70 -2.04
N LEU A 307 -3.88 17.76 -3.26
CA LEU A 307 -2.44 17.67 -3.53
C LEU A 307 -1.80 19.06 -3.47
N LYS A 308 -0.45 19.12 -3.37
CA LYS A 308 0.30 20.38 -3.26
C LYS A 308 0.08 21.36 -4.41
N ASP A 309 -0.21 20.85 -5.59
CA ASP A 309 -0.49 21.66 -6.78
C ASP A 309 -1.98 22.04 -6.93
N GLY A 310 -2.80 21.77 -5.90
CA GLY A 310 -4.22 22.11 -5.85
C GLY A 310 -5.15 21.11 -6.54
N ARG A 311 -4.68 19.94 -7.01
CA ARG A 311 -5.54 18.89 -7.56
C ARG A 311 -6.23 18.11 -6.44
N LEU A 312 -7.48 17.72 -6.64
CA LEU A 312 -8.07 16.69 -5.79
C LEU A 312 -7.69 15.32 -6.35
N LEU A 313 -7.06 14.49 -5.51
CA LEU A 313 -6.94 13.05 -5.72
C LEU A 313 -8.17 12.38 -5.09
N PHE A 314 -8.85 11.54 -5.88
CA PHE A 314 -10.04 10.84 -5.45
C PHE A 314 -9.94 9.37 -5.83
N GLY A 315 -9.94 8.49 -4.85
CA GLY A 315 -9.75 7.05 -5.01
C GLY A 315 -10.91 6.23 -4.49
N SER A 316 -11.08 5.04 -5.05
CA SER A 316 -12.09 4.08 -4.63
C SER A 316 -11.68 2.65 -5.01
N ARG A 317 -12.53 1.69 -4.69
CA ARG A 317 -12.39 0.32 -5.21
C ARG A 317 -12.33 0.35 -6.74
N GLY A 318 -11.51 -0.51 -7.32
CA GLY A 318 -11.46 -0.74 -8.77
C GLY A 318 -12.52 -1.72 -9.25
N GLY A 319 -12.35 -2.16 -10.48
CA GLY A 319 -13.14 -3.20 -11.11
C GLY A 319 -12.73 -4.61 -10.70
N THR A 320 -13.23 -5.59 -11.43
CA THR A 320 -12.95 -7.02 -11.23
C THR A 320 -12.43 -7.72 -12.49
N MET A 321 -12.24 -7.00 -13.59
CA MET A 321 -11.68 -7.49 -14.85
C MET A 321 -10.36 -6.78 -15.16
N GLY A 322 -10.30 -5.47 -15.02
CA GLY A 322 -9.12 -4.65 -15.26
C GLY A 322 -8.86 -4.34 -16.74
N ASP A 323 -9.82 -4.66 -17.62
CA ASP A 323 -9.75 -4.32 -19.03
C ASP A 323 -10.01 -2.81 -19.26
N ARG A 324 -9.69 -2.34 -20.46
CA ARG A 324 -9.83 -0.93 -20.83
C ARG A 324 -11.27 -0.43 -20.72
N ALA A 325 -12.25 -1.23 -21.09
CA ALA A 325 -13.66 -0.84 -21.06
C ALA A 325 -14.17 -0.69 -19.62
N GLU A 326 -13.79 -1.61 -18.73
CA GLU A 326 -14.10 -1.50 -17.30
C GLU A 326 -13.42 -0.28 -16.67
N ASN A 327 -12.16 -0.04 -16.99
CA ASN A 327 -11.40 1.11 -16.47
C ASN A 327 -12.06 2.44 -16.87
N GLU A 328 -12.54 2.56 -18.12
CA GLU A 328 -13.25 3.78 -18.57
C GLU A 328 -14.61 3.94 -17.88
N ARG A 329 -15.40 2.86 -17.73
CA ARG A 329 -16.65 2.90 -16.94
C ARG A 329 -16.39 3.34 -15.50
N ARG A 330 -15.29 2.85 -14.89
CA ARG A 330 -14.90 3.24 -13.52
C ARG A 330 -14.51 4.71 -13.45
N ARG A 331 -13.75 5.22 -14.40
CA ARG A 331 -13.39 6.64 -14.51
C ARG A 331 -14.64 7.54 -14.55
N CYS A 332 -15.59 7.22 -15.43
CA CYS A 332 -16.83 7.97 -15.53
C CYS A 332 -17.65 7.93 -14.25
N TRP A 333 -17.80 6.74 -13.64
CA TRP A 333 -18.50 6.58 -12.38
C TRP A 333 -17.84 7.37 -11.24
N MET A 334 -16.50 7.36 -11.15
CA MET A 334 -15.79 8.11 -10.12
C MET A 334 -15.91 9.62 -10.31
N ALA A 335 -15.89 10.11 -11.56
CA ALA A 335 -16.12 11.52 -11.87
C ALA A 335 -17.53 11.97 -11.45
N GLN A 336 -18.55 11.13 -11.73
CA GLN A 336 -19.92 11.39 -11.26
C GLN A 336 -19.99 11.42 -9.73
N ALA A 337 -19.43 10.42 -9.04
CA ALA A 337 -19.41 10.32 -7.58
C ALA A 337 -18.68 11.51 -6.94
N LEU A 338 -17.60 11.99 -7.56
CA LEU A 338 -16.91 13.22 -7.14
C LEU A 338 -17.84 14.43 -7.21
N GLY A 339 -18.53 14.64 -8.34
CA GLY A 339 -19.47 15.75 -8.52
C GLY A 339 -20.70 15.69 -7.61
N GLU A 340 -21.17 14.49 -7.26
CA GLU A 340 -22.24 14.30 -6.26
C GLU A 340 -21.78 14.63 -4.84
N LYS A 341 -20.53 14.28 -4.51
CA LYS A 341 -19.91 14.54 -3.20
C LYS A 341 -19.48 15.99 -3.03
N PHE A 342 -18.93 16.60 -4.07
CA PHE A 342 -18.41 17.97 -4.09
C PHE A 342 -19.11 18.79 -5.17
N PRO A 343 -20.34 19.27 -4.95
CA PRO A 343 -21.15 19.92 -5.97
C PRO A 343 -20.49 21.14 -6.62
N ALA A 344 -19.63 21.86 -5.89
CA ALA A 344 -18.88 23.00 -6.44
C ALA A 344 -17.81 22.58 -7.47
N TRP A 345 -17.47 21.28 -7.52
CA TRP A 345 -16.46 20.72 -8.41
C TRP A 345 -17.04 19.73 -9.45
N ARG A 346 -18.36 19.73 -9.63
CA ARG A 346 -19.05 18.77 -10.52
C ARG A 346 -18.51 18.78 -11.94
N ASP A 347 -18.19 19.95 -12.46
CA ASP A 347 -17.79 20.16 -13.85
C ASP A 347 -16.26 20.33 -14.00
N VAL A 348 -15.49 19.95 -12.98
CA VAL A 348 -14.02 20.04 -13.04
C VAL A 348 -13.45 18.89 -13.84
N ASP A 349 -12.55 19.18 -14.76
CA ASP A 349 -11.90 18.20 -15.63
C ASP A 349 -11.11 17.18 -14.84
N ILE A 350 -11.28 15.90 -15.18
CA ILE A 350 -10.45 14.80 -14.72
C ILE A 350 -9.28 14.64 -15.69
N THR A 351 -8.07 14.90 -15.20
CA THR A 351 -6.86 14.92 -16.02
C THR A 351 -6.10 13.59 -16.04
N HIS A 352 -6.19 12.80 -14.96
CA HIS A 352 -5.55 11.49 -14.88
C HIS A 352 -6.50 10.47 -14.29
N SER A 353 -6.37 9.23 -14.76
CA SER A 353 -7.09 8.07 -14.23
C SER A 353 -6.21 6.83 -14.34
N TRP A 354 -6.01 6.15 -13.22
CA TRP A 354 -5.19 4.93 -13.20
C TRP A 354 -5.70 3.93 -12.17
N ASN A 355 -5.14 2.75 -12.21
CA ASN A 355 -5.41 1.71 -11.21
C ASN A 355 -4.12 1.07 -10.70
N GLY A 356 -4.25 0.38 -9.58
CA GLY A 356 -3.19 -0.41 -8.98
C GLY A 356 -3.76 -1.59 -8.20
N LEU A 357 -2.90 -2.50 -7.77
CA LEU A 357 -3.29 -3.67 -7.00
C LEU A 357 -3.04 -3.45 -5.51
N VAL A 358 -4.09 -3.52 -4.72
CA VAL A 358 -4.05 -3.76 -3.28
C VAL A 358 -3.98 -5.26 -3.06
N CYS A 359 -3.35 -5.72 -1.99
CA CYS A 359 -3.23 -7.14 -1.69
C CYS A 359 -3.93 -7.52 -0.40
N ALA A 360 -4.76 -8.55 -0.47
CA ALA A 360 -5.40 -9.17 0.69
C ALA A 360 -4.92 -10.61 0.93
N SER A 361 -4.92 -11.02 2.19
CA SER A 361 -4.69 -12.40 2.61
C SER A 361 -5.99 -13.07 3.05
N ALA A 362 -6.02 -14.40 3.06
CA ALA A 362 -7.17 -15.15 3.56
C ALA A 362 -7.42 -14.96 5.08
N THR A 363 -6.42 -14.50 5.82
CA THR A 363 -6.54 -14.20 7.26
C THR A 363 -6.99 -12.77 7.54
N LEU A 364 -7.07 -11.91 6.51
CA LEU A 364 -7.36 -10.47 6.61
C LEU A 364 -6.36 -9.72 7.52
N THR A 365 -5.13 -10.23 7.63
CA THR A 365 -4.03 -9.62 8.37
C THR A 365 -2.80 -9.47 7.47
N PRO A 366 -1.93 -8.48 7.72
CA PRO A 366 -0.63 -8.42 7.06
C PRO A 366 0.27 -9.58 7.51
N HIS A 367 1.24 -9.93 6.67
CA HIS A 367 2.15 -11.02 6.94
C HIS A 367 3.60 -10.58 6.77
N VAL A 368 4.41 -10.80 7.79
CA VAL A 368 5.86 -10.70 7.75
C VAL A 368 6.43 -11.98 8.37
N GLY A 369 7.29 -12.69 7.64
CA GLY A 369 7.79 -13.95 8.14
C GLY A 369 8.75 -14.65 7.21
N ARG A 370 8.99 -15.93 7.50
CA ARG A 370 9.78 -16.85 6.67
C ARG A 370 8.98 -18.11 6.34
N LEU A 371 9.37 -18.81 5.30
CA LEU A 371 8.73 -20.07 4.95
C LEU A 371 9.12 -21.16 5.96
N ALA A 372 8.13 -21.87 6.49
CA ALA A 372 8.37 -22.98 7.43
C ALA A 372 9.17 -24.13 6.80
N ALA A 373 9.07 -24.32 5.47
CA ALA A 373 9.78 -25.37 4.74
C ALA A 373 11.16 -24.92 4.23
N ASP A 374 11.49 -23.63 4.32
CA ASP A 374 12.77 -23.08 3.88
C ASP A 374 13.07 -21.80 4.67
N GLU A 375 13.87 -21.94 5.70
CA GLU A 375 14.20 -20.84 6.62
C GLU A 375 15.04 -19.72 5.98
N SER A 376 15.58 -19.93 4.78
CA SER A 376 16.31 -18.94 4.01
C SER A 376 15.42 -18.08 3.12
N VAL A 377 14.08 -18.29 3.13
CA VAL A 377 13.12 -17.52 2.34
C VAL A 377 12.20 -16.72 3.25
N PHE A 378 12.29 -15.40 3.15
CA PHE A 378 11.48 -14.43 3.91
C PHE A 378 10.46 -13.75 3.00
N TYR A 379 9.39 -13.19 3.58
CA TYR A 379 8.35 -12.50 2.82
C TYR A 379 7.65 -11.41 3.64
N GLY A 380 7.13 -10.39 2.91
CA GLY A 380 6.26 -9.35 3.44
C GLY A 380 5.09 -9.09 2.50
N PHE A 381 3.83 -9.32 2.96
CA PHE A 381 2.63 -9.32 2.12
C PHE A 381 1.37 -8.80 2.79
N ALA A 382 0.38 -8.46 1.94
CA ALA A 382 -1.03 -8.27 2.28
C ALA A 382 -1.28 -7.13 3.27
N TYR A 383 -0.90 -5.91 2.90
CA TYR A 383 -1.06 -4.71 3.73
C TYR A 383 -2.46 -4.05 3.62
N HIS A 384 -3.40 -4.66 2.90
CA HIS A 384 -4.84 -4.29 2.81
C HIS A 384 -5.12 -2.79 2.54
N GLY A 385 -4.22 -2.07 1.87
CA GLY A 385 -4.33 -0.65 1.56
C GLY A 385 -3.27 0.22 2.25
N SER A 386 -2.85 -0.09 3.48
CA SER A 386 -1.86 0.69 4.24
C SER A 386 -0.42 0.26 3.92
N GLY A 387 -0.07 0.20 2.63
CA GLY A 387 1.19 -0.38 2.15
C GLY A 387 2.39 0.56 2.23
N VAL A 388 2.22 1.87 2.40
CA VAL A 388 3.33 2.82 2.51
C VAL A 388 4.04 2.64 3.87
N SER A 389 3.35 2.85 4.95
CA SER A 389 3.86 2.69 6.32
C SER A 389 4.24 1.25 6.65
N THR A 390 3.27 0.32 6.44
CA THR A 390 3.47 -1.09 6.78
C THR A 390 4.51 -1.75 5.88
N GLY A 391 4.60 -1.38 4.60
CA GLY A 391 5.63 -1.88 3.70
C GLY A 391 7.02 -1.42 4.10
N THR A 392 7.16 -0.17 4.53
CA THR A 392 8.42 0.38 5.05
C THR A 392 8.86 -0.34 6.34
N TRP A 393 7.95 -0.46 7.30
CA TRP A 393 8.19 -1.20 8.55
C TRP A 393 8.52 -2.68 8.28
N SER A 394 7.79 -3.32 7.38
CA SER A 394 8.04 -4.72 7.00
C SER A 394 9.42 -4.90 6.37
N GLY A 395 9.86 -3.97 5.53
CA GLY A 395 11.19 -3.99 4.92
C GLY A 395 12.30 -3.95 5.99
N ARG A 396 12.22 -2.99 6.92
CA ARG A 396 13.14 -2.93 8.08
C ARG A 396 13.12 -4.22 8.88
N THR A 397 11.94 -4.71 9.21
CA THR A 397 11.77 -5.94 9.99
C THR A 397 12.36 -7.16 9.27
N LEU A 398 12.18 -7.28 7.95
CA LEU A 398 12.78 -8.35 7.16
C LEU A 398 14.31 -8.27 7.17
N ALA A 399 14.88 -7.07 7.09
CA ALA A 399 16.32 -6.87 7.23
C ALA A 399 16.83 -7.32 8.61
N GLN A 400 16.12 -6.94 9.69
CA GLN A 400 16.44 -7.38 11.06
C GLN A 400 16.38 -8.90 11.21
N LEU A 401 15.37 -9.56 10.63
CA LEU A 401 15.23 -11.02 10.65
C LEU A 401 16.38 -11.70 9.92
N VAL A 402 16.76 -11.21 8.73
CA VAL A 402 17.88 -11.74 7.94
C VAL A 402 19.21 -11.54 8.65
N ALA A 403 19.41 -10.38 9.29
CA ALA A 403 20.60 -10.07 10.07
C ALA A 403 20.65 -10.76 11.44
N GLY A 404 19.61 -11.53 11.84
CA GLY A 404 19.53 -12.19 13.14
C GLY A 404 19.36 -11.26 14.34
N GLN A 405 18.94 -10.01 14.12
CA GLN A 405 18.74 -9.01 15.16
C GLN A 405 17.37 -9.12 15.85
N THR A 406 16.44 -9.84 15.25
CA THR A 406 15.12 -10.16 15.80
C THR A 406 14.69 -11.55 15.33
N GLN A 407 13.69 -12.12 15.99
CA GLN A 407 13.13 -13.42 15.64
C GLN A 407 11.65 -13.28 15.27
N ILE A 408 11.12 -14.26 14.52
CA ILE A 408 9.69 -14.28 14.16
C ILE A 408 8.79 -14.25 15.40
N SER A 409 9.19 -14.90 16.49
CA SER A 409 8.47 -14.89 17.78
C SER A 409 8.30 -13.49 18.37
N ASP A 410 9.22 -12.57 18.08
CA ASP A 410 9.23 -11.22 18.64
C ASP A 410 8.29 -10.28 17.90
N LEU A 411 7.83 -10.64 16.71
CA LEU A 411 6.88 -9.86 15.95
C LEU A 411 5.48 -9.92 16.59
N PRO A 412 4.66 -8.84 16.47
CA PRO A 412 3.26 -8.90 16.89
C PRO A 412 2.54 -10.08 16.23
N ALA A 413 1.72 -10.81 17.00
CA ALA A 413 1.05 -12.03 16.55
C ALA A 413 0.18 -11.82 15.28
N VAL A 414 -0.27 -10.60 15.04
CA VAL A 414 -1.03 -10.23 13.85
C VAL A 414 -0.20 -10.42 12.57
N PHE A 415 1.10 -10.08 12.58
CA PHE A 415 1.97 -10.22 11.40
C PHE A 415 2.48 -11.64 11.18
N ARG A 416 2.73 -12.40 12.25
CA ARG A 416 3.34 -13.75 12.19
C ARG A 416 2.35 -14.89 11.98
N GLN A 417 1.10 -14.57 11.57
CA GLN A 417 0.13 -15.59 11.18
C GLN A 417 0.66 -16.40 9.99
N SER A 418 0.37 -17.70 9.95
CA SER A 418 0.70 -18.51 8.77
C SER A 418 -0.07 -17.99 7.54
N LEU A 419 0.63 -17.81 6.44
CA LEU A 419 0.04 -17.37 5.18
C LEU A 419 -0.80 -18.54 4.60
N LYS A 420 -2.12 -18.50 4.78
CA LYS A 420 -3.06 -19.56 4.38
C LYS A 420 -3.40 -19.50 2.89
N LYS A 421 -3.62 -20.65 2.27
CA LYS A 421 -4.21 -20.72 0.93
C LYS A 421 -5.67 -20.28 0.97
N PHE A 422 -6.11 -19.60 -0.10
CA PHE A 422 -7.53 -19.36 -0.31
C PHE A 422 -8.24 -20.70 -0.58
N PRO A 423 -9.45 -20.91 -0.08
CA PRO A 423 -10.30 -22.00 -0.54
C PRO A 423 -10.55 -21.86 -2.04
N LEU A 424 -10.53 -22.96 -2.81
CA LEU A 424 -10.72 -22.93 -4.27
C LEU A 424 -9.98 -21.76 -4.94
N PRO A 425 -8.64 -21.75 -4.96
CA PRO A 425 -7.86 -20.56 -5.28
C PRO A 425 -8.12 -19.98 -6.67
N ALA A 426 -8.50 -20.81 -7.64
CA ALA A 426 -8.88 -20.38 -9.00
C ALA A 426 -10.12 -19.47 -8.99
N LEU A 427 -10.96 -19.54 -7.96
CA LEU A 427 -12.17 -18.73 -7.80
C LEU A 427 -11.98 -17.47 -6.95
N ARG A 428 -10.75 -17.10 -6.56
CA ARG A 428 -10.50 -15.95 -5.66
C ARG A 428 -11.17 -14.65 -6.12
N VAL A 429 -11.11 -14.34 -7.41
CA VAL A 429 -11.76 -13.14 -7.98
C VAL A 429 -13.29 -13.29 -7.97
N TRP A 430 -13.83 -14.50 -8.07
CA TRP A 430 -15.27 -14.73 -7.98
C TRP A 430 -15.83 -14.43 -6.59
N TYR A 431 -15.05 -14.68 -5.51
CA TYR A 431 -15.46 -14.23 -4.16
C TYR A 431 -15.61 -12.70 -4.12
N LEU A 432 -14.67 -11.98 -4.73
CA LEU A 432 -14.73 -10.53 -4.82
C LEU A 432 -15.94 -10.08 -5.64
N ARG A 433 -16.19 -10.68 -6.82
CA ARG A 433 -17.35 -10.39 -7.67
C ARG A 433 -18.65 -10.61 -6.93
N ALA A 434 -18.78 -11.74 -6.23
CA ALA A 434 -19.97 -12.05 -5.43
C ALA A 434 -20.17 -11.04 -4.30
N THR A 435 -19.09 -10.64 -3.60
CA THR A 435 -19.16 -9.62 -2.54
C THR A 435 -19.61 -8.27 -3.10
N PHE A 436 -19.10 -7.85 -4.25
CA PHE A 436 -19.50 -6.59 -4.87
C PHE A 436 -20.94 -6.63 -5.36
N ALA A 437 -21.35 -7.72 -6.05
CA ALA A 437 -22.73 -7.88 -6.52
C ALA A 437 -23.72 -7.89 -5.37
N LEU A 438 -23.39 -8.56 -4.26
CA LEU A 438 -24.24 -8.60 -3.06
C LEU A 438 -24.32 -7.21 -2.40
N SER A 439 -23.21 -6.50 -2.30
CA SER A 439 -23.18 -5.12 -1.78
C SER A 439 -24.03 -4.17 -2.62
N ASP A 440 -23.92 -4.25 -3.94
CA ASP A 440 -24.69 -3.43 -4.86
C ASP A 440 -26.20 -3.79 -4.82
N LEU A 441 -26.54 -5.08 -4.73
CA LEU A 441 -27.94 -5.57 -4.62
C LEU A 441 -28.61 -5.11 -3.33
N LEU A 442 -27.89 -5.16 -2.21
CA LEU A 442 -28.41 -4.80 -0.90
C LEU A 442 -28.39 -3.28 -0.65
N LYS A 443 -28.00 -2.46 -1.64
CA LYS A 443 -27.84 -1.00 -1.50
C LYS A 443 -27.02 -0.61 -0.25
N LEU A 444 -26.07 -1.46 0.14
CA LEU A 444 -25.21 -1.23 1.32
C LEU A 444 -24.14 -0.14 1.06
N SER A 445 -24.23 0.58 -0.04
CA SER A 445 -23.16 1.41 -0.58
C SER A 445 -23.49 2.88 -0.85
N LEU A 446 -24.66 3.35 -0.41
CA LEU A 446 -24.97 4.79 -0.59
C LEU A 446 -25.45 5.43 0.70
#